data_94726955088862fb08dbe6fedfa719f8
#
_entry.id   94726955088862fb08dbe6fedfa719f8
#
_cell.length_a   1.000
_cell.length_b   1.000
_cell.length_c   1.000
_cell.angle_alpha   90.00
_cell.angle_beta   90.00
_cell.angle_gamma   90.00
#
_symmetry.space_group_name_H-M   'P 1'
#
loop_
_entity.id
_entity.type
_entity.pdbx_description
1 polymer ?
#
loop_
_entity_poly.entity_id
_entity_poly.type
_entity_poly.pdbx_seq_one_letter_code
_entity_poly.pdbx_strand_id
1 'polypeptide(L)'
;SLHGSWTSSLNYFHDFINGRQIKCSDIDVDFINRFKSYLLTAKSIRRKNLYLSRNSALSYFNKFRAVLKYAYSNGYLVKDFRSMTEGIKEEDSERSFLTSDELSRLASTPLSDDILRRACLFSSLSGLRFSDIKGLCWKDVNDHKSGTFLHFRHKKTKSLERHPISQGARKLLGEKGKSHQPVFPDLKYSDRNNKRIQDWVNRADIGKHITFHCFRHTYATLLLTEGVDIYTVSKMLGHKNLQTT
;
A
#
# COMPACT_ATOMS: atom_id res chain seq x y z
N SER A 1 -1.17 8.93 1.82
CA SER A 1 -0.76 9.59 3.09
C SER A 1 -1.92 9.57 4.08
N LEU A 2 -1.64 9.55 5.39
CA LEU A 2 -2.66 9.64 6.44
C LEU A 2 -3.53 10.89 6.24
N HIS A 3 -2.92 12.03 5.98
CA HIS A 3 -3.62 13.30 5.71
C HIS A 3 -4.62 13.17 4.55
N GLY A 4 -4.23 12.61 3.41
CA GLY A 4 -5.12 12.47 2.26
C GLY A 4 -6.35 11.58 2.51
N SER A 5 -6.24 10.57 3.38
CA SER A 5 -7.38 9.72 3.70
C SER A 5 -8.33 10.35 4.75
N TRP A 6 -7.82 11.21 5.64
CA TRP A 6 -8.66 12.02 6.52
C TRP A 6 -9.43 13.08 5.72
N THR A 7 -8.74 13.78 4.81
CA THR A 7 -9.38 14.76 3.91
C THR A 7 -10.49 14.10 3.07
N SER A 8 -10.23 12.90 2.53
CA SER A 8 -11.26 12.18 1.79
C SER A 8 -12.47 11.83 2.67
N SER A 9 -12.24 11.35 3.90
CA SER A 9 -13.34 11.06 4.84
C SER A 9 -14.16 12.30 5.17
N LEU A 10 -13.49 13.44 5.39
CA LEU A 10 -14.15 14.72 5.63
C LEU A 10 -14.99 15.17 4.44
N ASN A 11 -14.47 15.04 3.21
CA ASN A 11 -15.21 15.41 2.00
C ASN A 11 -16.50 14.58 1.85
N TYR A 12 -16.46 13.27 2.12
CA TYR A 12 -17.68 12.44 2.13
C TYR A 12 -18.65 12.84 3.25
N PHE A 13 -18.13 13.24 4.40
CA PHE A 13 -18.98 13.75 5.47
C PHE A 13 -19.65 15.07 5.09
N HIS A 14 -18.92 16.01 4.49
CA HIS A 14 -19.47 17.28 3.99
C HIS A 14 -20.54 17.05 2.91
N ASP A 15 -20.31 16.11 2.00
CA ASP A 15 -21.29 15.75 0.97
C ASP A 15 -22.57 15.15 1.60
N PHE A 16 -22.41 14.26 2.60
CA PHE A 16 -23.53 13.67 3.34
C PHE A 16 -24.40 14.70 4.07
N ILE A 17 -23.77 15.67 4.75
CA ILE A 17 -24.52 16.72 5.47
C ILE A 17 -25.11 17.78 4.53
N ASN A 18 -24.62 17.85 3.28
CA ASN A 18 -25.12 18.77 2.23
C ASN A 18 -25.31 20.21 2.73
N GLY A 19 -24.25 20.80 3.28
CA GLY A 19 -24.24 22.19 3.77
C GLY A 19 -24.98 22.43 5.11
N ARG A 20 -25.61 21.41 5.71
CA ARG A 20 -26.24 21.55 7.02
C ARG A 20 -25.21 21.73 8.12
N GLN A 21 -25.47 22.60 9.06
CA GLN A 21 -24.71 22.66 10.31
C GLN A 21 -25.17 21.54 11.24
N ILE A 22 -24.23 20.71 11.70
CA ILE A 22 -24.48 19.59 12.60
C ILE A 22 -23.91 19.93 13.96
N LYS A 23 -24.77 19.89 14.99
CA LYS A 23 -24.37 20.02 16.41
C LYS A 23 -24.09 18.63 16.97
N CYS A 24 -23.31 18.55 18.06
CA CYS A 24 -23.07 17.29 18.75
C CYS A 24 -24.37 16.65 19.26
N SER A 25 -25.40 17.44 19.58
CA SER A 25 -26.73 16.99 19.96
C SER A 25 -27.50 16.27 18.87
N ASP A 26 -27.15 16.49 17.60
CA ASP A 26 -27.81 15.91 16.43
C ASP A 26 -27.23 14.55 16.06
N ILE A 27 -26.15 14.15 16.77
CA ILE A 27 -25.45 12.88 16.53
C ILE A 27 -26.06 11.83 17.44
N ASP A 28 -26.82 10.93 16.86
CA ASP A 28 -27.40 9.76 17.49
C ASP A 28 -27.09 8.49 16.67
N VAL A 29 -27.64 7.36 17.10
CA VAL A 29 -27.47 6.06 16.42
C VAL A 29 -28.01 6.10 14.98
N ASP A 30 -29.14 6.78 14.77
CA ASP A 30 -29.75 6.89 13.45
C ASP A 30 -28.89 7.73 12.51
N PHE A 31 -28.37 8.87 12.95
CA PHE A 31 -27.45 9.70 12.18
C PHE A 31 -26.21 8.91 11.74
N ILE A 32 -25.62 8.12 12.66
CA ILE A 32 -24.44 7.30 12.37
C ILE A 32 -24.75 6.21 11.34
N ASN A 33 -25.90 5.55 11.46
CA ASN A 33 -26.33 4.52 10.52
C ASN A 33 -26.65 5.10 9.15
N ARG A 34 -27.26 6.28 9.07
CA ARG A 34 -27.48 7.00 7.81
C ARG A 34 -26.14 7.36 7.12
N PHE A 35 -25.16 7.83 7.86
CA PHE A 35 -23.83 8.10 7.29
C PHE A 35 -23.14 6.82 6.82
N LYS A 36 -23.26 5.71 7.58
CA LYS A 36 -22.77 4.39 7.18
C LYS A 36 -23.39 3.94 5.84
N SER A 37 -24.72 4.02 5.74
CA SER A 37 -25.47 3.65 4.53
C SER A 37 -25.10 4.53 3.34
N TYR A 38 -24.97 5.85 3.56
CA TYR A 38 -24.49 6.79 2.54
C TYR A 38 -23.11 6.38 2.00
N LEU A 39 -22.14 6.06 2.86
CA LEU A 39 -20.79 5.65 2.41
C LEU A 39 -20.81 4.36 1.58
N LEU A 40 -21.72 3.43 1.86
CA LEU A 40 -21.85 2.17 1.13
C LEU A 40 -22.45 2.33 -0.27
N THR A 41 -23.17 3.45 -0.51
CA THR A 41 -23.85 3.73 -1.79
C THR A 41 -23.29 4.98 -2.51
N ALA A 42 -22.34 5.68 -1.89
CA ALA A 42 -21.78 6.91 -2.45
C ALA A 42 -20.95 6.64 -3.72
N LYS A 43 -21.01 7.57 -4.65
CA LYS A 43 -20.10 7.58 -5.81
C LYS A 43 -18.71 8.03 -5.39
N SER A 44 -17.70 7.49 -6.07
CA SER A 44 -16.32 7.90 -5.84
C SER A 44 -16.08 9.35 -6.27
N ILE A 45 -15.66 10.21 -5.34
CA ILE A 45 -15.31 11.61 -5.63
C ILE A 45 -14.18 11.71 -6.67
N ARG A 46 -13.28 10.73 -6.69
CA ARG A 46 -12.14 10.71 -7.63
C ARG A 46 -12.51 10.13 -9.00
N ARG A 47 -13.42 9.17 -9.04
CA ARG A 47 -13.83 8.46 -10.26
C ARG A 47 -15.36 8.49 -10.34
N LYS A 48 -15.91 9.58 -10.84
CA LYS A 48 -17.36 9.88 -10.83
C LYS A 48 -18.25 8.77 -11.38
N ASN A 49 -17.71 7.88 -12.21
CA ASN A 49 -18.46 6.77 -12.82
C ASN A 49 -18.43 5.47 -11.98
N LEU A 50 -17.73 5.45 -10.83
CA LEU A 50 -17.62 4.29 -9.97
C LEU A 50 -18.18 4.59 -8.59
N TYR A 51 -18.73 3.57 -7.95
CA TYR A 51 -19.09 3.64 -6.53
C TYR A 51 -17.84 3.56 -5.65
N LEU A 52 -17.97 4.05 -4.42
CA LEU A 52 -16.94 3.90 -3.40
C LEU A 52 -16.78 2.42 -3.06
N SER A 53 -15.55 1.90 -3.08
CA SER A 53 -15.32 0.52 -2.68
C SER A 53 -15.63 0.32 -1.19
N ARG A 54 -16.13 -0.87 -0.83
CA ARG A 54 -16.49 -1.21 0.55
C ARG A 54 -15.35 -0.98 1.53
N ASN A 55 -14.11 -1.34 1.17
CA ASN A 55 -12.92 -1.12 2.02
C ASN A 55 -12.55 0.38 2.15
N SER A 56 -12.85 1.20 1.15
CA SER A 56 -12.73 2.65 1.27
C SER A 56 -13.82 3.22 2.19
N ALA A 57 -15.07 2.76 2.05
CA ALA A 57 -16.17 3.12 2.95
C ALA A 57 -15.84 2.74 4.41
N LEU A 58 -15.35 1.51 4.64
CA LEU A 58 -14.85 1.06 5.94
C LEU A 58 -13.77 2.01 6.50
N SER A 59 -12.78 2.34 5.68
CA SER A 59 -11.69 3.23 6.08
C SER A 59 -12.18 4.62 6.50
N TYR A 60 -13.15 5.18 5.76
CA TYR A 60 -13.71 6.50 6.07
C TYR A 60 -14.65 6.45 7.27
N PHE A 61 -15.47 5.42 7.37
CA PHE A 61 -16.32 5.21 8.53
C PHE A 61 -15.53 5.01 9.83
N ASN A 62 -14.42 4.27 9.79
CA ASN A 62 -13.54 4.11 10.95
C ASN A 62 -12.92 5.43 11.40
N LYS A 63 -12.63 6.37 10.50
CA LYS A 63 -12.18 7.71 10.85
C LYS A 63 -13.28 8.51 11.53
N PHE A 64 -14.50 8.46 11.00
CA PHE A 64 -15.65 9.07 11.64
C PHE A 64 -15.85 8.51 13.05
N ARG A 65 -15.82 7.19 13.23
CA ARG A 65 -15.88 6.55 14.55
C ARG A 65 -14.76 6.98 15.50
N ALA A 66 -13.56 7.26 14.96
CA ALA A 66 -12.46 7.80 15.77
C ALA A 66 -12.75 9.23 16.25
N VAL A 67 -13.40 10.06 15.42
CA VAL A 67 -13.86 11.40 15.82
C VAL A 67 -14.95 11.31 16.89
N LEU A 68 -15.91 10.38 16.76
CA LEU A 68 -16.93 10.15 17.80
C LEU A 68 -16.29 9.72 19.13
N LYS A 69 -15.26 8.87 19.07
CA LYS A 69 -14.50 8.50 20.28
C LYS A 69 -13.88 9.72 20.95
N TYR A 70 -13.21 10.55 20.16
CA TYR A 70 -12.59 11.76 20.66
C TYR A 70 -13.63 12.70 21.27
N ALA A 71 -14.75 12.91 20.58
CA ALA A 71 -15.84 13.78 21.06
C ALA A 71 -16.44 13.27 22.38
N TYR A 72 -16.67 11.96 22.53
CA TYR A 72 -17.13 11.39 23.78
C TYR A 72 -16.09 11.53 24.90
N SER A 73 -14.82 11.19 24.63
CA SER A 73 -13.75 11.27 25.63
C SER A 73 -13.46 12.71 26.13
N ASN A 74 -13.85 13.75 25.36
CA ASN A 74 -13.71 15.15 25.72
C ASN A 74 -15.03 15.82 26.17
N GLY A 75 -16.09 15.04 26.42
CA GLY A 75 -17.36 15.55 26.93
C GLY A 75 -18.25 16.28 25.92
N TYR A 76 -17.93 16.26 24.61
CA TYR A 76 -18.78 16.84 23.57
C TYR A 76 -19.98 15.96 23.23
N LEU A 77 -19.90 14.64 23.48
CA LEU A 77 -21.00 13.69 23.35
C LEU A 77 -21.30 13.07 24.71
N VAL A 78 -22.58 12.91 25.00
CA VAL A 78 -23.09 12.37 26.28
C VAL A 78 -22.94 10.85 26.36
N LYS A 79 -22.92 10.16 25.18
CA LYS A 79 -22.86 8.70 25.08
C LYS A 79 -21.78 8.26 24.09
N ASP A 80 -21.17 7.08 24.33
CA ASP A 80 -20.31 6.42 23.33
C ASP A 80 -21.14 5.65 22.31
N PHE A 81 -21.58 6.34 21.27
CA PHE A 81 -22.37 5.75 20.20
C PHE A 81 -21.65 4.67 19.40
N ARG A 82 -20.32 4.52 19.54
CA ARG A 82 -19.55 3.48 18.83
C ARG A 82 -19.89 2.07 19.30
N SER A 83 -20.19 1.91 20.59
CA SER A 83 -20.60 0.63 21.17
C SER A 83 -22.03 0.27 20.75
N MET A 84 -22.83 1.25 20.35
CA MET A 84 -24.23 1.11 19.95
C MET A 84 -24.42 0.95 18.43
N THR A 85 -23.34 1.02 17.65
CA THR A 85 -23.40 0.95 16.18
C THR A 85 -22.39 -0.06 15.62
N GLU A 86 -22.85 -0.88 14.67
CA GLU A 86 -21.98 -1.82 13.99
C GLU A 86 -21.07 -1.11 12.98
N GLY A 87 -19.81 -1.58 12.89
CA GLY A 87 -18.88 -1.17 11.85
C GLY A 87 -19.29 -1.65 10.45
N ILE A 88 -18.57 -1.18 9.43
CA ILE A 88 -18.64 -1.80 8.11
C ILE A 88 -17.70 -3.02 8.14
N LYS A 89 -18.18 -4.18 7.67
CA LYS A 89 -17.35 -5.38 7.55
C LYS A 89 -16.39 -5.21 6.36
N GLU A 90 -15.14 -5.62 6.55
CA GLU A 90 -14.14 -5.66 5.50
C GLU A 90 -14.56 -6.64 4.40
N GLU A 91 -14.24 -6.31 3.18
CA GLU A 91 -14.40 -7.19 2.02
C GLU A 91 -13.03 -7.68 1.60
N ASP A 92 -12.90 -8.99 1.45
CA ASP A 92 -11.67 -9.60 0.98
C ASP A 92 -11.35 -9.07 -0.42
N SER A 93 -10.15 -8.58 -0.58
CA SER A 93 -9.65 -8.14 -1.88
C SER A 93 -8.58 -9.12 -2.36
N GLU A 94 -8.82 -9.77 -3.47
CA GLU A 94 -7.78 -10.54 -4.14
C GLU A 94 -6.61 -9.61 -4.48
N ARG A 95 -5.44 -9.97 -4.00
CA ARG A 95 -4.21 -9.25 -4.29
C ARG A 95 -3.51 -9.94 -5.45
N SER A 96 -3.51 -9.32 -6.61
CA SER A 96 -2.81 -9.85 -7.77
C SER A 96 -1.31 -9.98 -7.49
N PHE A 97 -0.75 -11.10 -7.93
CA PHE A 97 0.68 -11.39 -7.91
C PHE A 97 1.07 -12.12 -9.21
N LEU A 98 2.37 -12.15 -9.49
CA LEU A 98 2.94 -12.87 -10.64
C LEU A 98 3.42 -14.25 -10.20
N THR A 99 3.17 -15.27 -11.00
CA THR A 99 3.83 -16.58 -10.86
C THR A 99 5.30 -16.47 -11.28
N SER A 100 6.11 -17.49 -11.01
CA SER A 100 7.51 -17.53 -11.45
C SER A 100 7.65 -17.38 -12.97
N ASP A 101 6.80 -18.07 -13.75
CA ASP A 101 6.81 -18.02 -15.21
C ASP A 101 6.37 -16.65 -15.73
N GLU A 102 5.32 -16.06 -15.13
CA GLU A 102 4.86 -14.71 -15.47
C GLU A 102 5.94 -13.66 -15.16
N LEU A 103 6.64 -13.78 -14.01
CA LEU A 103 7.73 -12.88 -13.66
C LEU A 103 8.91 -13.02 -14.64
N SER A 104 9.22 -14.25 -15.08
CA SER A 104 10.28 -14.52 -16.07
C SER A 104 9.93 -13.95 -17.43
N ARG A 105 8.70 -14.14 -17.91
CA ARG A 105 8.21 -13.52 -19.16
C ARG A 105 8.25 -12.00 -19.08
N LEU A 106 7.80 -11.42 -17.97
CA LEU A 106 7.81 -9.99 -17.74
C LEU A 106 9.24 -9.44 -17.73
N ALA A 107 10.18 -10.13 -17.07
CA ALA A 107 11.59 -9.74 -17.02
C ALA A 107 12.24 -9.73 -18.41
N SER A 108 11.83 -10.65 -19.30
CA SER A 108 12.31 -10.73 -20.69
C SER A 108 11.64 -9.72 -21.64
N THR A 109 10.51 -9.13 -21.22
CA THR A 109 9.79 -8.13 -22.02
C THR A 109 10.40 -6.75 -21.79
N PRO A 110 10.78 -5.99 -22.84
CA PRO A 110 11.39 -4.69 -22.67
C PRO A 110 10.41 -3.64 -22.13
N LEU A 111 10.90 -2.75 -21.27
CA LEU A 111 10.23 -1.52 -20.83
C LEU A 111 11.18 -0.35 -21.07
N SER A 112 10.73 0.69 -21.77
CA SER A 112 11.55 1.87 -22.12
C SER A 112 12.06 2.64 -20.90
N ASP A 113 11.34 2.61 -19.77
CA ASP A 113 11.76 3.17 -18.51
C ASP A 113 12.55 2.10 -17.71
N ASP A 114 13.87 2.04 -17.93
CA ASP A 114 14.74 1.04 -17.29
C ASP A 114 14.74 1.17 -15.77
N ILE A 115 14.66 2.38 -15.23
CA ILE A 115 14.62 2.60 -13.77
C ILE A 115 13.33 2.01 -13.19
N LEU A 116 12.18 2.25 -13.81
CA LEU A 116 10.91 1.67 -13.38
C LEU A 116 10.95 0.14 -13.50
N ARG A 117 11.46 -0.40 -14.62
CA ARG A 117 11.61 -1.84 -14.85
C ARG A 117 12.46 -2.49 -13.76
N ARG A 118 13.68 -1.98 -13.53
CA ARG A 118 14.59 -2.50 -12.50
C ARG A 118 13.98 -2.39 -11.10
N ALA A 119 13.33 -1.29 -10.76
CA ALA A 119 12.68 -1.10 -9.47
C ALA A 119 11.53 -2.09 -9.23
N CYS A 120 10.71 -2.38 -10.25
CA CYS A 120 9.65 -3.38 -10.19
C CYS A 120 10.22 -4.79 -9.95
N LEU A 121 11.16 -5.22 -10.78
CA LEU A 121 11.82 -6.52 -10.63
C LEU A 121 12.59 -6.62 -9.32
N PHE A 122 13.23 -5.54 -8.88
CA PHE A 122 13.89 -5.50 -7.58
C PHE A 122 12.89 -5.67 -6.41
N SER A 123 11.70 -5.08 -6.51
CA SER A 123 10.64 -5.28 -5.52
C SER A 123 10.19 -6.74 -5.44
N SER A 124 10.11 -7.46 -6.58
CA SER A 124 9.76 -8.88 -6.62
C SER A 124 10.86 -9.83 -6.15
N LEU A 125 12.11 -9.37 -6.04
CA LEU A 125 13.25 -10.16 -5.55
C LEU A 125 13.72 -9.75 -4.14
N SER A 126 13.21 -8.65 -3.61
CA SER A 126 13.60 -8.15 -2.28
C SER A 126 12.42 -7.96 -1.34
N GLY A 127 11.20 -7.92 -1.85
CA GLY A 127 10.00 -7.64 -1.05
C GLY A 127 9.92 -6.21 -0.51
N LEU A 128 10.82 -5.30 -0.89
CA LEU A 128 10.84 -3.93 -0.38
C LEU A 128 9.64 -3.11 -0.89
N ARG A 129 9.16 -2.20 -0.05
CA ARG A 129 8.09 -1.26 -0.43
C ARG A 129 8.62 -0.21 -1.41
N PHE A 130 7.74 0.32 -2.25
CA PHE A 130 8.08 1.44 -3.14
C PHE A 130 8.80 2.59 -2.42
N SER A 131 8.32 2.97 -1.23
CA SER A 131 8.90 4.07 -0.45
C SER A 131 10.34 3.80 -0.02
N ASP A 132 10.66 2.53 0.28
CA ASP A 132 11.98 2.11 0.73
C ASP A 132 12.92 2.03 -0.48
N ILE A 133 12.48 1.43 -1.60
CA ILE A 133 13.22 1.38 -2.88
C ILE A 133 13.54 2.79 -3.39
N LYS A 134 12.55 3.69 -3.41
CA LYS A 134 12.75 5.08 -3.81
C LYS A 134 13.76 5.82 -2.94
N GLY A 135 13.85 5.45 -1.67
CA GLY A 135 14.75 6.09 -0.72
C GLY A 135 16.12 5.47 -0.61
N LEU A 136 16.36 4.35 -1.30
CA LEU A 136 17.61 3.62 -1.25
C LEU A 136 18.74 4.41 -1.91
N CYS A 137 19.83 4.60 -1.17
CA CYS A 137 21.04 5.23 -1.66
C CYS A 137 22.21 4.22 -1.69
N TRP A 138 23.25 4.51 -2.43
CA TRP A 138 24.40 3.60 -2.54
C TRP A 138 25.15 3.37 -1.22
N LYS A 139 25.07 4.28 -0.25
CA LYS A 139 25.58 4.08 1.11
C LYS A 139 24.86 2.96 1.87
N ASP A 140 23.62 2.65 1.47
CA ASP A 140 22.80 1.63 2.11
C ASP A 140 23.09 0.23 1.54
N VAL A 141 23.86 0.13 0.44
CA VAL A 141 24.23 -1.14 -0.23
C VAL A 141 25.62 -1.58 0.20
N ASN A 142 25.69 -2.69 0.90
CA ASN A 142 26.90 -3.23 1.46
C ASN A 142 27.21 -4.60 0.87
N ASP A 143 28.23 -4.65 0.02
CA ASP A 143 28.72 -5.88 -0.59
C ASP A 143 29.81 -6.50 0.32
N HIS A 144 29.59 -7.78 0.75
CA HIS A 144 30.49 -8.57 1.54
C HIS A 144 30.83 -9.87 0.83
N LYS A 145 31.86 -10.58 1.30
CA LYS A 145 32.21 -11.92 0.78
C LYS A 145 31.07 -12.93 0.94
N SER A 146 30.23 -12.76 1.97
CA SER A 146 29.07 -13.60 2.28
C SER A 146 27.77 -13.21 1.56
N GLY A 147 27.78 -12.16 0.73
CA GLY A 147 26.60 -11.66 0.02
C GLY A 147 26.39 -10.16 0.18
N THR A 148 25.36 -9.66 -0.47
CA THR A 148 24.98 -8.23 -0.42
C THR A 148 23.87 -8.02 0.59
N PHE A 149 24.01 -6.99 1.41
CA PHE A 149 23.02 -6.58 2.40
C PHE A 149 22.64 -5.11 2.20
N LEU A 150 21.37 -4.81 2.40
CA LEU A 150 20.88 -3.44 2.49
C LEU A 150 20.78 -3.04 3.95
N HIS A 151 21.40 -1.93 4.32
CA HIS A 151 21.29 -1.34 5.65
C HIS A 151 20.56 -0.02 5.55
N PHE A 152 19.27 0.00 5.86
CA PHE A 152 18.44 1.19 5.73
C PHE A 152 17.40 1.27 6.83
N ARG A 153 16.83 2.45 7.00
CA ARG A 153 15.72 2.68 7.92
C ARG A 153 14.40 2.75 7.13
N HIS A 154 13.48 1.85 7.43
CA HIS A 154 12.16 1.87 6.79
C HIS A 154 11.47 3.23 6.95
N LYS A 155 11.00 3.83 5.85
CA LYS A 155 10.30 5.13 5.90
C LYS A 155 9.01 5.08 6.69
N LYS A 156 8.26 3.97 6.62
CA LYS A 156 6.96 3.82 7.29
C LYS A 156 7.08 3.42 8.76
N THR A 157 7.95 2.47 9.09
CA THR A 157 8.06 1.89 10.45
C THR A 157 9.19 2.48 11.28
N LYS A 158 10.12 3.23 10.65
CA LYS A 158 11.32 3.81 11.26
C LYS A 158 12.30 2.78 11.85
N SER A 159 12.06 1.48 11.68
CA SER A 159 12.96 0.42 12.10
C SER A 159 14.22 0.40 11.22
N LEU A 160 15.37 0.16 11.86
CA LEU A 160 16.61 -0.16 11.16
C LEU A 160 16.53 -1.60 10.67
N GLU A 161 16.90 -1.83 9.43
CA GLU A 161 16.82 -3.14 8.78
C GLU A 161 18.17 -3.51 8.19
N ARG A 162 18.56 -4.77 8.40
CA ARG A 162 19.63 -5.43 7.65
C ARG A 162 18.99 -6.49 6.77
N HIS A 163 18.82 -6.18 5.51
CA HIS A 163 18.05 -6.97 4.57
C HIS A 163 19.00 -7.66 3.57
N PRO A 164 19.13 -8.99 3.58
CA PRO A 164 19.93 -9.70 2.59
C PRO A 164 19.21 -9.66 1.24
N ILE A 165 19.98 -9.52 0.17
CA ILE A 165 19.46 -9.61 -1.20
C ILE A 165 20.24 -10.64 -2.01
N SER A 166 19.53 -11.30 -2.94
CA SER A 166 20.12 -12.27 -3.85
C SER A 166 21.05 -11.59 -4.87
N GLN A 167 21.92 -12.36 -5.51
CA GLN A 167 22.75 -11.85 -6.61
C GLN A 167 21.90 -11.30 -7.77
N GLY A 168 20.75 -11.91 -8.06
CA GLY A 168 19.79 -11.41 -9.06
C GLY A 168 19.27 -10.03 -8.68
N ALA A 169 18.88 -9.84 -7.44
CA ALA A 169 18.44 -8.53 -6.93
C ALA A 169 19.59 -7.51 -6.95
N ARG A 170 20.83 -7.91 -6.61
CA ARG A 170 22.01 -7.03 -6.65
C ARG A 170 22.28 -6.51 -8.07
N LYS A 171 22.17 -7.35 -9.09
CA LYS A 171 22.34 -6.96 -10.50
C LYS A 171 21.34 -5.87 -10.93
N LEU A 172 20.12 -5.89 -10.41
CA LEU A 172 19.09 -4.89 -10.71
C LEU A 172 19.38 -3.51 -10.12
N LEU A 173 20.26 -3.40 -9.12
CA LEU A 173 20.69 -2.09 -8.61
C LEU A 173 21.57 -1.36 -9.63
N GLY A 174 22.27 -2.09 -10.51
CA GLY A 174 23.19 -1.53 -11.50
C GLY A 174 24.58 -1.24 -10.91
N GLU A 175 25.32 -0.36 -11.60
CA GLU A 175 26.65 0.04 -11.21
C GLU A 175 26.62 0.94 -9.97
N LYS A 176 27.62 0.75 -9.10
CA LYS A 176 27.72 1.48 -7.83
C LYS A 176 28.06 2.95 -8.07
N GLY A 177 27.16 3.83 -7.72
CA GLY A 177 27.36 5.27 -7.76
C GLY A 177 27.98 5.84 -6.48
N LYS A 178 28.00 7.17 -6.38
CA LYS A 178 28.48 7.87 -5.18
C LYS A 178 27.57 7.58 -3.98
N SER A 179 28.14 7.54 -2.79
CA SER A 179 27.48 7.12 -1.53
C SER A 179 26.07 7.69 -1.31
N HIS A 180 25.87 8.97 -1.57
CA HIS A 180 24.59 9.65 -1.34
C HIS A 180 23.63 9.66 -2.56
N GLN A 181 24.07 9.13 -3.69
CA GLN A 181 23.22 9.06 -4.88
C GLN A 181 22.14 8.01 -4.69
N PRO A 182 20.88 8.30 -5.14
CA PRO A 182 19.83 7.29 -5.17
C PRO A 182 20.20 6.14 -6.11
N VAL A 183 19.88 4.91 -5.70
CA VAL A 183 20.03 3.72 -6.56
C VAL A 183 19.03 3.75 -7.72
N PHE A 184 17.83 4.27 -7.47
CA PHE A 184 16.77 4.45 -8.47
C PHE A 184 16.41 5.94 -8.59
N PRO A 185 17.23 6.74 -9.32
CA PRO A 185 16.98 8.17 -9.48
C PRO A 185 15.65 8.40 -10.19
N ASP A 186 14.96 9.51 -9.85
CA ASP A 186 13.69 9.94 -10.46
C ASP A 186 12.52 8.95 -10.37
N LEU A 187 12.64 7.88 -9.58
CA LEU A 187 11.54 6.93 -9.36
C LEU A 187 10.36 7.63 -8.68
N LYS A 188 9.20 7.70 -9.36
CA LYS A 188 7.98 8.37 -8.87
C LYS A 188 6.83 7.39 -8.78
N TYR A 189 6.09 7.42 -7.66
CA TYR A 189 4.80 6.72 -7.58
C TYR A 189 3.72 7.61 -8.18
N SER A 190 3.12 7.15 -9.28
CA SER A 190 2.08 7.90 -9.99
C SER A 190 1.14 6.95 -10.73
N ASP A 191 -0.08 7.41 -11.00
CA ASP A 191 -1.02 6.68 -11.85
C ASP A 191 -0.45 6.42 -13.25
N ARG A 192 0.34 7.38 -13.78
CA ARG A 192 1.05 7.23 -15.06
C ARG A 192 2.02 6.04 -15.03
N ASN A 193 2.79 5.87 -13.95
CA ASN A 193 3.73 4.75 -13.84
C ASN A 193 3.00 3.42 -13.64
N ASN A 194 1.90 3.39 -12.88
CA ASN A 194 1.07 2.19 -12.78
C ASN A 194 0.44 1.82 -14.15
N LYS A 195 0.05 2.81 -14.98
CA LYS A 195 -0.39 2.55 -16.35
C LYS A 195 0.74 1.96 -17.20
N ARG A 196 1.95 2.50 -17.14
CA ARG A 196 3.13 1.94 -17.85
C ARG A 196 3.44 0.51 -17.41
N ILE A 197 3.32 0.20 -16.12
CA ILE A 197 3.45 -1.16 -15.59
C ILE A 197 2.38 -2.06 -16.21
N GLN A 198 1.10 -1.63 -16.24
CA GLN A 198 0.03 -2.41 -16.82
C GLN A 198 0.23 -2.66 -18.32
N ASP A 199 0.67 -1.64 -19.07
CA ASP A 199 0.99 -1.77 -20.49
C ASP A 199 2.16 -2.75 -20.72
N TRP A 200 3.14 -2.78 -19.83
CA TRP A 200 4.26 -3.73 -19.85
C TRP A 200 3.80 -5.16 -19.55
N VAL A 201 2.94 -5.33 -18.56
CA VAL A 201 2.32 -6.61 -18.17
C VAL A 201 1.49 -7.19 -19.32
N ASN A 202 0.69 -6.34 -19.98
CA ASN A 202 -0.11 -6.74 -21.14
C ASN A 202 0.78 -7.20 -22.32
N ARG A 203 1.92 -6.53 -22.59
CA ARG A 203 2.87 -6.94 -23.62
C ARG A 203 3.59 -8.26 -23.29
N ALA A 204 3.67 -8.61 -22.01
CA ALA A 204 4.20 -9.90 -21.58
C ALA A 204 3.15 -11.02 -21.62
N ASP A 205 1.98 -10.75 -22.19
CA ASP A 205 0.83 -11.69 -22.27
C ASP A 205 0.42 -12.17 -20.86
N ILE A 206 0.25 -11.24 -19.93
CA ILE A 206 -0.18 -11.51 -18.56
C ILE A 206 -1.53 -10.81 -18.34
N GLY A 207 -2.61 -11.59 -18.23
CA GLY A 207 -3.99 -11.13 -18.09
C GLY A 207 -4.37 -10.65 -16.68
N LYS A 208 -3.41 -10.08 -15.91
CA LYS A 208 -3.62 -9.66 -14.52
C LYS A 208 -3.49 -8.15 -14.38
N HIS A 209 -4.25 -7.57 -13.43
CA HIS A 209 -4.05 -6.16 -13.06
C HIS A 209 -2.90 -6.02 -12.08
N ILE A 210 -1.76 -5.50 -12.55
CA ILE A 210 -0.52 -5.38 -11.78
C ILE A 210 -0.17 -3.90 -11.58
N THR A 211 0.00 -3.53 -10.32
CA THR A 211 0.55 -2.24 -9.90
C THR A 211 1.92 -2.44 -9.26
N PHE A 212 2.65 -1.37 -8.97
CA PHE A 212 3.96 -1.49 -8.30
C PHE A 212 3.89 -2.31 -7.00
N HIS A 213 2.79 -2.22 -6.25
CA HIS A 213 2.66 -2.95 -4.99
C HIS A 213 2.52 -4.47 -5.16
N CYS A 214 2.03 -4.91 -6.32
CA CYS A 214 1.88 -6.33 -6.63
C CYS A 214 3.21 -7.08 -6.72
N PHE A 215 4.31 -6.40 -7.08
CA PHE A 215 5.66 -7.00 -7.09
C PHE A 215 6.12 -7.44 -5.71
N ARG A 216 5.79 -6.69 -4.67
CA ARG A 216 6.05 -7.12 -3.29
C ARG A 216 5.16 -8.30 -2.88
N HIS A 217 3.90 -8.36 -3.34
CA HIS A 217 3.06 -9.54 -3.13
C HIS A 217 3.62 -10.75 -3.86
N THR A 218 4.13 -10.57 -5.07
CA THR A 218 4.86 -11.60 -5.84
C THR A 218 6.00 -12.19 -5.02
N TYR A 219 6.85 -11.35 -4.41
CA TYR A 219 7.94 -11.82 -3.54
C TYR A 219 7.42 -12.71 -2.41
N ALA A 220 6.39 -12.26 -1.69
CA ALA A 220 5.82 -13.00 -0.58
C ALA A 220 5.27 -14.37 -1.04
N THR A 221 4.49 -14.36 -2.12
CA THR A 221 3.86 -15.58 -2.64
C THR A 221 4.88 -16.56 -3.17
N LEU A 222 5.91 -16.10 -3.92
CA LEU A 222 6.97 -16.96 -4.42
C LEU A 222 7.73 -17.64 -3.28
N LEU A 223 8.09 -16.91 -2.22
CA LEU A 223 8.77 -17.51 -1.06
C LEU A 223 7.90 -18.56 -0.37
N LEU A 224 6.60 -18.31 -0.19
CA LEU A 224 5.67 -19.27 0.38
C LEU A 224 5.51 -20.51 -0.52
N THR A 225 5.49 -20.33 -1.82
CA THR A 225 5.42 -21.43 -2.80
C THR A 225 6.70 -22.29 -2.77
N GLU A 226 7.86 -21.68 -2.52
CA GLU A 226 9.15 -22.37 -2.33
C GLU A 226 9.29 -23.01 -0.93
N GLY A 227 8.25 -22.98 -0.10
CA GLY A 227 8.22 -23.64 1.20
C GLY A 227 8.83 -22.83 2.35
N VAL A 228 9.14 -21.54 2.14
CA VAL A 228 9.57 -20.66 3.23
C VAL A 228 8.42 -20.43 4.19
N ASP A 229 8.64 -20.63 5.48
CA ASP A 229 7.60 -20.46 6.49
C ASP A 229 7.09 -19.01 6.57
N ILE A 230 5.81 -18.86 6.89
CA ILE A 230 5.12 -17.55 6.90
C ILE A 230 5.72 -16.54 7.89
N TYR A 231 6.30 -17.02 9.01
CA TYR A 231 6.94 -16.16 9.99
C TYR A 231 8.22 -15.52 9.40
N THR A 232 9.04 -16.33 8.73
CA THR A 232 10.24 -15.86 8.02
C THR A 232 9.85 -14.86 6.92
N VAL A 233 8.85 -15.19 6.08
CA VAL A 233 8.35 -14.26 5.05
C VAL A 233 7.85 -12.95 5.66
N SER A 234 7.10 -13.01 6.76
CA SER A 234 6.61 -11.84 7.48
C SER A 234 7.76 -10.95 7.97
N LYS A 235 8.81 -11.55 8.52
CA LYS A 235 10.03 -10.84 8.95
C LYS A 235 10.75 -10.20 7.77
N MET A 236 10.96 -10.94 6.67
CA MET A 236 11.60 -10.42 5.46
C MET A 236 10.81 -9.25 4.84
N LEU A 237 9.48 -9.25 4.97
CA LEU A 237 8.64 -8.13 4.57
C LEU A 237 8.63 -6.98 5.59
N GLY A 238 9.21 -7.12 6.77
CA GLY A 238 9.14 -6.11 7.84
C GLY A 238 7.70 -5.85 8.30
N HIS A 239 6.87 -6.91 8.40
CA HIS A 239 5.54 -6.83 8.99
C HIS A 239 5.63 -6.90 10.51
N LYS A 240 4.86 -6.05 11.21
CA LYS A 240 4.78 -6.07 12.68
C LYS A 240 3.90 -7.21 13.18
N ASN A 241 2.86 -7.58 12.42
CA ASN A 241 1.90 -8.64 12.75
C ASN A 241 1.86 -9.65 11.61
N LEU A 242 1.84 -10.94 11.97
CA LEU A 242 1.76 -12.04 11.02
C LEU A 242 0.51 -11.98 10.13
N GLN A 243 -0.62 -11.55 10.69
CA GLN A 243 -1.89 -11.37 9.96
C GLN A 243 -1.79 -10.42 8.75
N THR A 244 -0.71 -9.62 8.65
CA THR A 244 -0.49 -8.73 7.50
C THR A 244 0.13 -9.47 6.31
N THR A 245 0.70 -10.66 6.54
CA THR A 245 1.35 -11.50 5.54
C THR A 245 0.37 -12.44 4.90
#